data_8050385ae0d37f2b2ac8e767d729d64f
#
_entry.id   8050385ae0d37f2b2ac8e767d729d64f
#
_cell.length_a   1.000
_cell.length_b   1.000
_cell.length_c   1.000
_cell.angle_alpha   90.00
_cell.angle_beta   90.00
_cell.angle_gamma   90.00
#
_symmetry.space_group_name_H-M   'P 1'
#
loop_
_entity.id
_entity.type
_entity.pdbx_description
1 polymer ?
#
loop_
_entity_poly.entity_id
_entity_poly.type
_entity_poly.pdbx_seq_one_letter_code
_entity_poly.pdbx_strand_id
1 'polypeptide(L)'
;MPRPRCRVAVTGGPGGGKSTAVDLFRRELGEEVVVVPESATMLFSGGFPRTEEPEARCYAQRAIFHVQRNLEDLYRSKYPGRALICDRGTVDGAAYWPRDGDYFMAMGTTHEAELARYDAVIFFESAAVGGMSIEGGNPTRIESDLQAVQLDRALRELWKDHAHFVMVPHQASFFEKLRVGFEAMREIVRAHRANGGGG
;
A
#
# COMPACT_ATOMS: atom_id res chain seq x y z
N MET A 1 -24.42 -5.27 -15.93
CA MET A 1 -23.39 -4.23 -15.74
C MET A 1 -22.15 -4.88 -15.13
N PRO A 2 -20.92 -4.50 -15.52
CA PRO A 2 -19.75 -5.02 -14.85
C PRO A 2 -19.81 -4.61 -13.37
N ARG A 3 -19.55 -5.57 -12.47
CA ARG A 3 -19.50 -5.32 -11.01
C ARG A 3 -18.55 -4.16 -10.71
N PRO A 4 -18.91 -3.24 -9.80
CA PRO A 4 -18.00 -2.21 -9.36
C PRO A 4 -16.71 -2.90 -8.86
N ARG A 5 -15.56 -2.36 -9.20
CA ARG A 5 -14.26 -3.02 -9.02
C ARG A 5 -13.62 -2.50 -7.75
N CYS A 6 -13.55 -3.33 -6.71
CA CYS A 6 -12.91 -2.99 -5.44
C CYS A 6 -11.40 -2.90 -5.60
N ARG A 7 -10.80 -1.79 -5.16
CA ARG A 7 -9.36 -1.59 -5.07
C ARG A 7 -9.02 -1.17 -3.64
N VAL A 8 -8.23 -1.97 -2.97
CA VAL A 8 -7.83 -1.73 -1.57
C VAL A 8 -6.32 -1.53 -1.54
N ALA A 9 -5.86 -0.39 -1.03
CA ALA A 9 -4.45 -0.19 -0.74
C ALA A 9 -4.11 -0.80 0.62
N VAL A 10 -3.06 -1.60 0.68
CA VAL A 10 -2.43 -2.07 1.93
C VAL A 10 -1.13 -1.30 2.09
N THR A 11 -1.08 -0.40 3.03
CA THR A 11 0.04 0.52 3.23
C THR A 11 0.47 0.62 4.69
N GLY A 12 1.43 1.47 4.99
CA GLY A 12 2.00 1.70 6.32
C GLY A 12 3.51 1.64 6.35
N GLY A 13 4.11 1.98 7.48
CA GLY A 13 5.55 2.07 7.66
C GLY A 13 6.31 0.76 7.48
N PRO A 14 7.65 0.83 7.38
CA PRO A 14 8.52 -0.34 7.37
C PRO A 14 8.29 -1.20 8.63
N GLY A 15 8.34 -2.53 8.51
CA GLY A 15 8.11 -3.43 9.65
C GLY A 15 6.66 -3.55 10.11
N GLY A 16 5.69 -2.98 9.38
CA GLY A 16 4.26 -3.07 9.72
C GLY A 16 3.63 -4.46 9.52
N GLY A 17 4.30 -5.37 8.79
CA GLY A 17 3.78 -6.71 8.50
C GLY A 17 2.91 -6.80 7.26
N LYS A 18 2.91 -5.77 6.40
CA LYS A 18 2.09 -5.67 5.18
C LYS A 18 2.21 -6.87 4.25
N SER A 19 3.42 -7.24 3.85
CA SER A 19 3.64 -8.35 2.89
C SER A 19 3.12 -9.67 3.43
N THR A 20 3.31 -9.94 4.74
CA THR A 20 2.74 -11.12 5.40
C THR A 20 1.21 -11.07 5.41
N ALA A 21 0.64 -9.90 5.68
CA ALA A 21 -0.82 -9.71 5.65
C ALA A 21 -1.39 -9.91 4.24
N VAL A 22 -0.76 -9.33 3.22
CA VAL A 22 -1.16 -9.48 1.81
C VAL A 22 -1.11 -10.94 1.38
N ASP A 23 -0.06 -11.69 1.77
CA ASP A 23 0.03 -13.12 1.50
C ASP A 23 -1.08 -13.93 2.21
N LEU A 24 -1.39 -13.58 3.46
CA LEU A 24 -2.51 -14.17 4.19
C LEU A 24 -3.83 -13.89 3.47
N PHE A 25 -4.09 -12.64 3.09
CA PHE A 25 -5.32 -12.25 2.40
C PHE A 25 -5.50 -13.01 1.09
N ARG A 26 -4.43 -13.13 0.30
CA ARG A 26 -4.43 -13.89 -0.95
C ARG A 26 -4.78 -15.36 -0.74
N ARG A 27 -4.25 -16.01 0.29
CA ARG A 27 -4.49 -17.43 0.59
C ARG A 27 -5.91 -17.67 1.08
N GLU A 28 -6.38 -16.86 2.03
CA GLU A 28 -7.66 -17.05 2.70
C GLU A 28 -8.87 -16.61 1.85
N LEU A 29 -8.71 -15.56 1.03
CA LEU A 29 -9.78 -15.06 0.17
C LEU A 29 -9.74 -15.68 -1.25
N GLY A 30 -8.65 -16.34 -1.62
CA GLY A 30 -8.54 -17.12 -2.85
C GLY A 30 -8.98 -16.36 -4.11
N GLU A 31 -9.95 -16.93 -4.82
CA GLU A 31 -10.44 -16.37 -6.09
C GLU A 31 -11.23 -15.05 -5.95
N GLU A 32 -11.53 -14.61 -4.74
CA GLU A 32 -12.23 -13.34 -4.49
C GLU A 32 -11.34 -12.14 -4.72
N VAL A 33 -10.03 -12.31 -4.60
CA VAL A 33 -9.05 -11.25 -4.66
C VAL A 33 -7.93 -11.55 -5.64
N VAL A 34 -7.19 -10.50 -6.01
CA VAL A 34 -5.91 -10.62 -6.69
C VAL A 34 -4.97 -9.56 -6.14
N VAL A 35 -3.71 -9.94 -5.92
CA VAL A 35 -2.68 -9.03 -5.39
C VAL A 35 -1.98 -8.34 -6.54
N VAL A 36 -1.95 -7.01 -6.48
CA VAL A 36 -1.08 -6.16 -7.30
C VAL A 36 0.23 -5.98 -6.53
N PRO A 37 1.35 -6.47 -7.05
CA PRO A 37 2.62 -6.45 -6.33
C PRO A 37 3.18 -5.03 -6.15
N GLU A 38 4.02 -4.85 -5.15
CA GLU A 38 4.72 -3.59 -4.89
C GLU A 38 5.68 -3.25 -6.04
N SER A 39 5.43 -2.16 -6.73
CA SER A 39 6.23 -1.71 -7.88
C SER A 39 7.66 -1.35 -7.51
N ALA A 40 7.88 -0.78 -6.32
CA ALA A 40 9.22 -0.47 -5.83
C ALA A 40 10.09 -1.73 -5.69
N THR A 41 9.55 -2.79 -5.09
CA THR A 41 10.24 -4.09 -4.96
C THR A 41 10.54 -4.66 -6.35
N MET A 42 9.59 -4.62 -7.29
CA MET A 42 9.81 -5.12 -8.66
C MET A 42 10.94 -4.37 -9.37
N LEU A 43 10.95 -3.05 -9.30
CA LEU A 43 11.97 -2.22 -9.94
C LEU A 43 13.36 -2.46 -9.34
N PHE A 44 13.48 -2.37 -8.03
CA PHE A 44 14.77 -2.51 -7.35
C PHE A 44 15.32 -3.94 -7.44
N SER A 45 14.47 -4.96 -7.36
CA SER A 45 14.89 -6.35 -7.57
C SER A 45 15.25 -6.63 -9.04
N GLY A 46 14.65 -5.87 -9.97
CA GLY A 46 14.98 -5.93 -11.40
C GLY A 46 16.23 -5.15 -11.81
N GLY A 47 16.97 -4.58 -10.85
CA GLY A 47 18.21 -3.87 -11.09
C GLY A 47 18.09 -2.36 -11.28
N PHE A 48 16.89 -1.77 -11.01
CA PHE A 48 16.77 -0.32 -10.95
C PHE A 48 17.65 0.23 -9.80
N PRO A 49 18.52 1.24 -10.03
CA PRO A 49 19.48 1.66 -9.02
C PRO A 49 18.78 2.32 -7.82
N ARG A 50 19.19 1.93 -6.61
CA ARG A 50 18.87 2.67 -5.38
C ARG A 50 19.86 3.80 -5.21
N THR A 51 19.38 4.95 -4.77
CA THR A 51 20.18 6.14 -4.61
C THR A 51 19.67 7.01 -3.48
N GLU A 52 20.57 7.67 -2.77
CA GLU A 52 20.28 8.68 -1.77
C GLU A 52 20.29 10.11 -2.36
N GLU A 53 20.78 10.25 -3.58
CA GLU A 53 20.85 11.54 -4.26
C GLU A 53 19.45 12.03 -4.61
N PRO A 54 19.07 13.26 -4.18
CA PRO A 54 17.68 13.74 -4.24
C PRO A 54 17.08 13.77 -5.66
N GLU A 55 17.85 14.16 -6.65
CA GLU A 55 17.37 14.22 -8.02
C GLU A 55 17.11 12.82 -8.60
N ALA A 56 18.04 11.91 -8.38
CA ALA A 56 17.90 10.52 -8.84
C ALA A 56 16.75 9.79 -8.11
N ARG A 57 16.51 10.10 -6.83
CA ARG A 57 15.31 9.62 -6.11
C ARG A 57 14.01 10.08 -6.75
N CYS A 58 13.95 11.31 -7.28
CA CYS A 58 12.76 11.76 -8.02
C CYS A 58 12.50 10.89 -9.25
N TYR A 59 13.52 10.51 -10.01
CA TYR A 59 13.34 9.59 -11.15
C TYR A 59 12.86 8.20 -10.69
N ALA A 60 13.41 7.70 -9.58
CA ALA A 60 12.96 6.43 -9.02
C ALA A 60 11.47 6.49 -8.59
N GLN A 61 11.05 7.53 -7.89
CA GLN A 61 9.66 7.69 -7.47
C GLN A 61 8.70 7.86 -8.66
N ARG A 62 9.10 8.55 -9.73
CA ARG A 62 8.32 8.62 -10.97
C ARG A 62 8.15 7.25 -11.61
N ALA A 63 9.23 6.47 -11.72
CA ALA A 63 9.16 5.12 -12.26
C ALA A 63 8.22 4.24 -11.43
N ILE A 64 8.36 4.25 -10.09
CA ILE A 64 7.51 3.52 -9.15
C ILE A 64 6.04 3.89 -9.35
N PHE A 65 5.72 5.19 -9.38
CA PHE A 65 4.36 5.69 -9.57
C PHE A 65 3.72 5.18 -10.87
N HIS A 66 4.41 5.35 -12.00
CA HIS A 66 3.86 4.95 -13.29
C HIS A 66 3.73 3.44 -13.43
N VAL A 67 4.69 2.68 -12.90
CA VAL A 67 4.60 1.21 -12.89
C VAL A 67 3.43 0.76 -12.01
N GLN A 68 3.26 1.34 -10.80
CA GLN A 68 2.15 1.01 -9.90
C GLN A 68 0.80 1.26 -10.58
N ARG A 69 0.59 2.42 -11.18
CA ARG A 69 -0.66 2.74 -11.89
C ARG A 69 -0.95 1.75 -13.01
N ASN A 70 0.05 1.46 -13.84
CA ASN A 70 -0.12 0.53 -14.96
C ASN A 70 -0.39 -0.90 -14.49
N LEU A 71 0.27 -1.35 -13.41
CA LEU A 71 -0.01 -2.66 -12.80
C LEU A 71 -1.45 -2.75 -12.30
N GLU A 72 -1.92 -1.75 -11.56
CA GLU A 72 -3.28 -1.71 -11.06
C GLU A 72 -4.31 -1.78 -12.20
N ASP A 73 -4.11 -1.01 -13.26
CA ASP A 73 -5.03 -0.98 -14.40
C ASP A 73 -4.94 -2.26 -15.23
N LEU A 74 -3.75 -2.85 -15.40
CA LEU A 74 -3.55 -4.17 -16.01
C LEU A 74 -4.30 -5.27 -15.25
N TYR A 75 -4.11 -5.34 -13.92
CA TYR A 75 -4.77 -6.35 -13.08
C TYR A 75 -6.29 -6.15 -13.06
N ARG A 76 -6.74 -4.91 -13.01
CA ARG A 76 -8.16 -4.57 -13.13
C ARG A 76 -8.77 -5.07 -14.45
N SER A 77 -8.04 -4.96 -15.55
CA SER A 77 -8.48 -5.46 -16.86
C SER A 77 -8.47 -6.99 -16.92
N LYS A 78 -7.41 -7.60 -16.39
CA LYS A 78 -7.19 -9.06 -16.46
C LYS A 78 -8.12 -9.85 -15.52
N TYR A 79 -8.50 -9.26 -14.38
CA TYR A 79 -9.30 -9.93 -13.34
C TYR A 79 -10.57 -9.14 -13.00
N PRO A 80 -11.53 -9.02 -13.94
CA PRO A 80 -12.67 -8.11 -13.79
C PRO A 80 -13.66 -8.47 -12.68
N GLY A 81 -13.58 -9.67 -12.12
CA GLY A 81 -14.48 -10.15 -11.05
C GLY A 81 -13.85 -10.19 -9.67
N ARG A 82 -12.57 -9.82 -9.54
CA ARG A 82 -11.81 -9.89 -8.28
C ARG A 82 -11.58 -8.51 -7.67
N ALA A 83 -11.53 -8.44 -6.35
CA ALA A 83 -11.04 -7.25 -5.66
C ALA A 83 -9.50 -7.18 -5.79
N LEU A 84 -8.98 -5.99 -6.06
CA LEU A 84 -7.54 -5.74 -6.14
C LEU A 84 -7.01 -5.39 -4.74
N ILE A 85 -6.04 -6.15 -4.26
CA ILE A 85 -5.24 -5.83 -3.08
C ILE A 85 -3.92 -5.25 -3.58
N CYS A 86 -3.74 -3.94 -3.46
CA CYS A 86 -2.52 -3.27 -3.89
C CYS A 86 -1.52 -3.28 -2.72
N ASP A 87 -0.40 -4.02 -2.87
CA ASP A 87 0.72 -3.92 -1.93
C ASP A 87 1.41 -2.58 -2.18
N ARG A 88 1.06 -1.61 -1.37
CA ARG A 88 1.22 -0.16 -1.52
C ARG A 88 0.32 0.47 -2.59
N GLY A 89 0.09 1.77 -2.42
CA GLY A 89 -0.67 2.60 -3.35
C GLY A 89 0.19 3.70 -3.98
N THR A 90 -0.37 4.35 -5.00
CA THR A 90 0.30 5.45 -5.73
C THR A 90 0.61 6.66 -4.85
N VAL A 91 -0.12 6.84 -3.76
CA VAL A 91 0.05 7.93 -2.79
C VAL A 91 1.32 7.76 -1.96
N ASP A 92 1.76 6.51 -1.72
CA ASP A 92 2.92 6.19 -0.86
C ASP A 92 4.20 6.90 -1.31
N GLY A 93 4.39 7.10 -2.62
CA GLY A 93 5.58 7.74 -3.17
C GLY A 93 5.84 9.15 -2.64
N ALA A 94 4.79 9.86 -2.22
CA ALA A 94 4.91 11.19 -1.64
C ALA A 94 5.72 11.21 -0.33
N ALA A 95 5.62 10.14 0.49
CA ALA A 95 6.41 10.01 1.72
C ALA A 95 7.92 9.82 1.46
N TYR A 96 8.27 9.38 0.26
CA TYR A 96 9.65 9.15 -0.17
C TYR A 96 10.18 10.26 -1.09
N TRP A 97 9.36 11.27 -1.39
CA TRP A 97 9.73 12.37 -2.27
C TRP A 97 10.77 13.27 -1.60
N PRO A 98 11.94 13.52 -2.20
CA PRO A 98 13.05 14.17 -1.52
C PRO A 98 13.03 15.70 -1.55
N ARG A 99 12.03 16.31 -2.17
CA ARG A 99 11.98 17.77 -2.40
C ARG A 99 10.83 18.40 -1.66
N ASP A 100 10.99 19.67 -1.31
CA ASP A 100 9.92 20.57 -0.87
C ASP A 100 9.03 20.98 -2.05
N GLY A 101 8.60 20.01 -2.83
CA GLY A 101 7.78 20.19 -4.01
C GLY A 101 6.60 19.22 -4.00
N ASP A 102 5.53 19.59 -4.68
CA ASP A 102 4.36 18.76 -4.80
C ASP A 102 4.66 17.51 -5.65
N TYR A 103 4.72 16.36 -4.99
CA TYR A 103 4.86 15.04 -5.62
C TYR A 103 3.75 14.79 -6.64
N PHE A 104 2.50 15.09 -6.27
CA PHE A 104 1.35 14.82 -7.13
C PHE A 104 1.38 15.68 -8.39
N MET A 105 1.71 16.95 -8.27
CA MET A 105 1.93 17.83 -9.43
C MET A 105 3.06 17.32 -10.32
N ALA A 106 4.16 16.81 -9.76
CA ALA A 106 5.25 16.21 -10.53
C ALA A 106 4.85 14.93 -11.26
N MET A 107 3.80 14.23 -10.78
CA MET A 107 3.19 13.06 -11.44
C MET A 107 2.04 13.45 -12.39
N GLY A 108 1.71 14.72 -12.54
CA GLY A 108 0.60 15.20 -13.36
C GLY A 108 -0.79 14.84 -12.81
N THR A 109 -0.93 14.80 -11.48
CA THR A 109 -2.16 14.45 -10.77
C THR A 109 -2.35 15.30 -9.51
N THR A 110 -3.36 15.01 -8.70
CA THR A 110 -3.56 15.60 -7.36
C THR A 110 -3.66 14.52 -6.30
N HIS A 111 -3.45 14.89 -5.03
CA HIS A 111 -3.60 13.97 -3.90
C HIS A 111 -5.01 13.36 -3.85
N GLU A 112 -6.02 14.19 -4.00
CA GLU A 112 -7.43 13.77 -3.98
C GLU A 112 -7.74 12.79 -5.11
N ALA A 113 -7.20 13.05 -6.32
CA ALA A 113 -7.39 12.16 -7.46
C ALA A 113 -6.75 10.78 -7.24
N GLU A 114 -5.58 10.73 -6.59
CA GLU A 114 -4.93 9.46 -6.27
C GLU A 114 -5.59 8.74 -5.09
N LEU A 115 -6.10 9.44 -4.07
CA LEU A 115 -6.93 8.84 -3.02
C LEU A 115 -8.20 8.21 -3.59
N ALA A 116 -8.89 8.92 -4.48
CA ALA A 116 -10.12 8.45 -5.12
C ALA A 116 -9.96 7.22 -6.02
N ARG A 117 -8.72 6.79 -6.30
CA ARG A 117 -8.46 5.53 -7.01
C ARG A 117 -8.78 4.29 -6.19
N TYR A 118 -8.81 4.41 -4.86
CA TYR A 118 -8.99 3.31 -3.92
C TYR A 118 -10.36 3.38 -3.26
N ASP A 119 -10.99 2.23 -3.07
CA ASP A 119 -12.28 2.11 -2.38
C ASP A 119 -12.08 2.01 -0.86
N ALA A 120 -10.92 1.53 -0.44
CA ALA A 120 -10.51 1.48 0.96
C ALA A 120 -8.99 1.44 1.11
N VAL A 121 -8.52 1.78 2.29
CA VAL A 121 -7.11 1.72 2.69
C VAL A 121 -6.99 0.99 4.01
N ILE A 122 -6.12 -0.02 4.07
CA ILE A 122 -5.73 -0.69 5.32
C ILE A 122 -4.30 -0.28 5.64
N PHE A 123 -4.14 0.48 6.71
CA PHE A 123 -2.87 1.00 7.16
C PHE A 123 -2.29 0.16 8.29
N PHE A 124 -1.17 -0.51 8.04
CA PHE A 124 -0.45 -1.29 9.06
C PHE A 124 0.62 -0.43 9.72
N GLU A 125 0.37 -0.02 10.97
CA GLU A 125 1.35 0.76 11.74
C GLU A 125 2.66 0.00 11.93
N SER A 126 3.78 0.69 11.82
CA SER A 126 5.11 0.09 12.00
C SER A 126 5.30 -0.47 13.42
N ALA A 127 6.01 -1.60 13.56
CA ALA A 127 6.42 -2.12 14.85
C ALA A 127 7.38 -1.16 15.59
N ALA A 128 8.15 -0.35 14.86
CA ALA A 128 9.03 0.66 15.41
C ALA A 128 8.27 1.75 16.19
N VAL A 129 7.01 2.04 15.84
CA VAL A 129 6.15 2.97 16.61
C VAL A 129 5.88 2.43 18.01
N GLY A 130 5.76 1.11 18.18
CA GLY A 130 5.63 0.43 19.46
C GLY A 130 6.96 0.18 20.19
N GLY A 131 8.07 0.72 19.70
CA GLY A 131 9.40 0.55 20.31
C GLY A 131 10.05 -0.81 20.04
N MET A 132 9.51 -1.60 19.12
CA MET A 132 10.13 -2.87 18.69
C MET A 132 11.09 -2.62 17.53
N SER A 133 12.31 -3.16 17.62
CA SER A 133 13.27 -3.06 16.52
C SER A 133 12.76 -3.80 15.28
N ILE A 134 12.91 -3.16 14.13
CA ILE A 134 12.59 -3.74 12.82
C ILE A 134 13.81 -4.27 12.10
N GLU A 135 15.00 -4.21 12.73
CA GLU A 135 16.26 -4.69 12.18
C GLU A 135 16.22 -6.21 11.96
N GLY A 136 16.77 -6.67 10.83
CA GLY A 136 16.87 -8.10 10.49
C GLY A 136 15.62 -8.72 9.84
N GLY A 137 14.51 -8.00 9.69
CA GLY A 137 13.27 -8.55 9.14
C GLY A 137 13.21 -8.67 7.61
N ASN A 138 13.98 -7.89 6.87
CA ASN A 138 14.05 -7.91 5.40
C ASN A 138 15.42 -7.44 4.93
N PRO A 139 16.18 -8.27 4.19
CA PRO A 139 17.54 -7.92 3.73
C PRO A 139 17.58 -6.72 2.75
N THR A 140 16.47 -6.33 2.21
CA THR A 140 16.38 -5.13 1.33
C THR A 140 16.06 -3.85 2.09
N ARG A 141 15.88 -3.94 3.41
CA ARG A 141 15.57 -2.78 4.25
C ARG A 141 16.86 -2.05 4.65
N ILE A 142 16.83 -0.74 4.51
CA ILE A 142 17.96 0.15 4.84
C ILE A 142 17.59 1.22 5.89
N GLU A 143 16.30 1.30 6.25
CA GLU A 143 15.80 2.30 7.20
C GLU A 143 16.12 1.89 8.64
N SER A 144 16.58 2.87 9.44
CA SER A 144 16.67 2.74 10.90
C SER A 144 15.28 2.81 11.56
N ASP A 145 15.19 2.40 12.85
CA ASP A 145 13.93 2.47 13.59
C ASP A 145 13.34 3.90 13.62
N LEU A 146 14.18 4.93 13.75
CA LEU A 146 13.74 6.34 13.71
C LEU A 146 13.18 6.73 12.34
N GLN A 147 13.86 6.34 11.27
CA GLN A 147 13.40 6.58 9.90
C GLN A 147 12.07 5.84 9.64
N ALA A 148 11.93 4.62 10.15
CA ALA A 148 10.69 3.85 10.03
C ALA A 148 9.52 4.55 10.71
N VAL A 149 9.71 5.13 11.91
CA VAL A 149 8.69 5.91 12.62
C VAL A 149 8.33 7.19 11.85
N GLN A 150 9.31 7.89 11.28
CA GLN A 150 9.06 9.08 10.48
C GLN A 150 8.28 8.76 9.21
N LEU A 151 8.66 7.69 8.50
CA LEU A 151 7.95 7.23 7.31
C LEU A 151 6.54 6.76 7.63
N ASP A 152 6.35 6.05 8.75
CA ASP A 152 5.02 5.63 9.20
C ASP A 152 4.08 6.82 9.40
N ARG A 153 4.56 7.85 10.10
CA ARG A 153 3.81 9.10 10.30
C ARG A 153 3.50 9.81 8.99
N ALA A 154 4.48 9.96 8.11
CA ALA A 154 4.30 10.61 6.83
C ALA A 154 3.27 9.88 5.96
N LEU A 155 3.36 8.55 5.87
CA LEU A 155 2.39 7.72 5.15
C LEU A 155 1.00 7.83 5.75
N ARG A 156 0.89 7.81 7.08
CA ARG A 156 -0.40 7.98 7.75
C ARG A 156 -1.05 9.32 7.44
N GLU A 157 -0.29 10.42 7.49
CA GLU A 157 -0.79 11.76 7.12
C GLU A 157 -1.32 11.82 5.69
N LEU A 158 -0.66 11.14 4.76
CA LEU A 158 -1.08 11.09 3.35
C LEU A 158 -2.38 10.31 3.14
N TRP A 159 -2.66 9.29 3.95
CA TRP A 159 -3.81 8.41 3.75
C TRP A 159 -4.98 8.66 4.69
N LYS A 160 -4.80 9.35 5.83
CA LYS A 160 -5.80 9.49 6.91
C LYS A 160 -7.13 10.11 6.46
N ASP A 161 -7.09 10.96 5.43
CA ASP A 161 -8.28 11.66 4.91
C ASP A 161 -9.08 10.82 3.89
N HIS A 162 -8.63 9.59 3.60
CA HIS A 162 -9.39 8.68 2.77
C HIS A 162 -10.70 8.26 3.47
N ALA A 163 -11.83 8.30 2.74
CA ALA A 163 -13.17 8.05 3.31
C ALA A 163 -13.30 6.69 4.03
N HIS A 164 -12.60 5.66 3.55
CA HIS A 164 -12.56 4.34 4.16
C HIS A 164 -11.12 4.00 4.59
N PHE A 165 -10.58 4.77 5.54
CA PHE A 165 -9.27 4.51 6.15
C PHE A 165 -9.43 3.58 7.36
N VAL A 166 -8.80 2.43 7.31
CA VAL A 166 -8.79 1.44 8.40
C VAL A 166 -7.38 1.34 8.98
N MET A 167 -7.23 1.73 10.23
CA MET A 167 -5.97 1.62 10.97
C MET A 167 -5.84 0.23 11.59
N VAL A 168 -4.74 -0.47 11.32
CA VAL A 168 -4.30 -1.66 12.03
C VAL A 168 -3.13 -1.26 12.93
N PRO A 169 -3.39 -0.95 14.20
CA PRO A 169 -2.37 -0.44 15.10
C PRO A 169 -1.32 -1.51 15.41
N HIS A 170 -0.18 -1.07 15.90
CA HIS A 170 0.81 -1.98 16.48
C HIS A 170 0.17 -2.81 17.61
N GLN A 171 0.46 -4.09 17.62
CA GLN A 171 -0.01 -5.05 18.62
C GLN A 171 1.19 -5.79 19.22
N ALA A 172 1.13 -6.13 20.50
CA ALA A 172 2.14 -6.97 21.14
C ALA A 172 2.24 -8.36 20.48
N SER A 173 1.10 -8.88 20.00
CA SER A 173 1.03 -10.11 19.20
C SER A 173 0.94 -9.79 17.72
N PHE A 174 1.91 -10.26 16.95
CA PHE A 174 1.87 -10.15 15.50
C PHE A 174 0.68 -10.92 14.88
N PHE A 175 0.32 -12.06 15.47
CA PHE A 175 -0.85 -12.83 15.05
C PHE A 175 -2.15 -12.03 15.20
N GLU A 176 -2.34 -11.36 16.34
CA GLU A 176 -3.52 -10.50 16.57
C GLU A 176 -3.58 -9.35 15.57
N LYS A 177 -2.45 -8.76 15.27
CA LYS A 177 -2.35 -7.71 14.25
C LYS A 177 -2.79 -8.21 12.87
N LEU A 178 -2.30 -9.38 12.45
CA LEU A 178 -2.72 -10.01 11.19
C LEU A 178 -4.22 -10.34 11.18
N ARG A 179 -4.76 -10.83 12.29
CA ARG A 179 -6.18 -11.12 12.44
C ARG A 179 -7.04 -9.87 12.24
N VAL A 180 -6.68 -8.75 12.90
CA VAL A 180 -7.39 -7.48 12.72
C VAL A 180 -7.36 -7.01 11.27
N GLY A 181 -6.20 -7.05 10.63
CA GLY A 181 -6.07 -6.69 9.22
C GLY A 181 -6.86 -7.60 8.28
N PHE A 182 -6.89 -8.90 8.56
CA PHE A 182 -7.67 -9.87 7.77
C PHE A 182 -9.18 -9.65 7.89
N GLU A 183 -9.67 -9.42 9.10
CA GLU A 183 -11.09 -9.12 9.34
C GLU A 183 -11.51 -7.86 8.59
N ALA A 184 -10.71 -6.78 8.66
CA ALA A 184 -10.97 -5.55 7.91
C ALA A 184 -11.03 -5.80 6.40
N MET A 185 -10.06 -6.53 5.84
CA MET A 185 -10.04 -6.86 4.40
C MET A 185 -11.28 -7.67 4.01
N ARG A 186 -11.64 -8.68 4.80
CA ARG A 186 -12.81 -9.54 4.55
C ARG A 186 -14.10 -8.74 4.55
N GLU A 187 -14.27 -7.81 5.48
CA GLU A 187 -15.45 -6.93 5.55
C GLU A 187 -15.53 -6.02 4.33
N ILE A 188 -14.42 -5.38 3.93
CA ILE A 188 -14.37 -4.53 2.72
C ILE A 188 -14.79 -5.32 1.47
N VAL A 189 -14.22 -6.51 1.27
CA VAL A 189 -14.53 -7.35 0.10
C VAL A 189 -15.99 -7.78 0.10
N ARG A 190 -16.55 -8.18 1.27
CA ARG A 190 -17.96 -8.55 1.42
C ARG A 190 -18.93 -7.41 1.16
N ALA A 191 -18.68 -6.25 1.78
CA ALA A 191 -19.51 -5.06 1.59
C ALA A 191 -19.56 -4.63 0.12
N HIS A 192 -18.40 -4.67 -0.55
CA HIS A 192 -18.32 -4.35 -1.97
C HIS A 192 -19.13 -5.31 -2.85
N ARG A 193 -19.12 -6.60 -2.53
CA ARG A 193 -19.92 -7.62 -3.25
C ARG A 193 -21.42 -7.45 -3.03
N ALA A 194 -21.83 -7.12 -1.81
CA ALA A 194 -23.23 -6.87 -1.48
C ALA A 194 -23.79 -5.67 -2.27
N ASN A 195 -23.02 -4.58 -2.35
CA ASN A 195 -23.39 -3.36 -3.09
C ASN A 195 -23.36 -3.55 -4.62
N GLY A 196 -22.58 -4.49 -5.14
CA GLY A 196 -22.49 -4.81 -6.56
C GLY A 196 -23.47 -5.88 -7.05
N GLY A 197 -24.22 -6.51 -6.16
CA GLY A 197 -25.18 -7.59 -6.46
C GLY A 197 -26.64 -7.12 -6.62
N GLY A 198 -26.91 -5.83 -6.46
CA GLY A 198 -28.26 -5.25 -6.47
C GLY A 198 -28.62 -4.52 -7.79
N GLY A 199 -28.22 -5.07 -8.95
CA GLY A 199 -28.58 -4.50 -10.26
C GLY A 199 -28.93 -5.57 -11.27
#